data_5c2fcfd7b4416067bf66353b69f41540
#
_entry.id   5c2fcfd7b4416067bf66353b69f41540
#
_cell.length_a   1.000
_cell.length_b   1.000
_cell.length_c   1.000
_cell.angle_alpha   90.00
_cell.angle_beta   90.00
_cell.angle_gamma   90.00
#
_symmetry.space_group_name_H-M   'P 1'
#
loop_
_entity.id
_entity.type
_entity.pdbx_description
1 polymer ?
#
loop_
_entity_poly.entity_id
_entity_poly.type
_entity_poly.pdbx_seq_one_letter_code
_entity_poly.pdbx_strand_id
1 'polypeptide(L)'
;MAPDWDARFAHRQALVGSARQGASGAHGGEVIADDRSPQPPTAEWRQEQSARQLCEPAWSESLEELRAPLTSFGPRRARELHRRLARWKPAYWPLVLSYLIDLVTVGWFTQPTTRVLGWPLTVVWTWPVLTTLIGIVGIRRTRKALHKSRARWPGDVPTRSDDFLIVVVATIGRDDTYPGLERSVLSYITYLPTYFPRLRIDIVIDEGCEATSPIARLAARSALIRLVTVPTRYHTANGTLFKARASHYSHELRIREQENRDDVWVLHMDDDTGVGPDTAQAMAQFVEEQSYAGRDAKHMAQGILTYPREYAANRLIWLADSARPAEDVARFSAWTGSGTPRAGLHGELLLVRASIEATIGWDFGPGSIVEDAEFALIFCARYKGRSAWFGGRSYGASPANFRDFVRQRERWSWGLAALIFNRSLQLRNRLLIGYSVFSWVAGPIQNVGVVMLLGYLLANDSTSPATLVVVPLWALNMAYVIWMYWEGLRLNAGVSGGGRRKWWEPWAVVLLIPVFGLMEGVGGLRGFVKFIRRTENKFVVVAKPS
;
A
#
# COMPACT_ATOMS: atom_id res chain seq x y z
N MET A 1 1.80 -9.63 -32.91
CA MET A 1 0.71 -10.57 -32.56
C MET A 1 0.26 -10.23 -31.15
N ALA A 2 -0.99 -9.81 -30.96
CA ALA A 2 -1.53 -9.59 -29.63
C ALA A 2 -1.77 -10.94 -28.97
N PRO A 3 -1.41 -11.14 -27.70
CA PRO A 3 -1.77 -12.37 -27.00
C PRO A 3 -3.30 -12.45 -26.92
N ASP A 4 -3.83 -13.57 -27.34
CA ASP A 4 -5.26 -13.86 -27.30
C ASP A 4 -5.71 -14.06 -25.84
N TRP A 5 -6.18 -12.98 -25.23
CA TRP A 5 -6.66 -12.94 -23.86
C TRP A 5 -8.00 -13.68 -23.69
N ASP A 6 -8.78 -13.78 -24.75
CA ASP A 6 -10.12 -14.38 -24.71
C ASP A 6 -10.03 -15.92 -24.64
N ALA A 7 -9.05 -16.54 -25.31
CA ALA A 7 -8.82 -17.97 -25.25
C ALA A 7 -8.33 -18.45 -23.87
N ARG A 8 -7.50 -17.64 -23.18
CA ARG A 8 -7.02 -17.95 -21.83
C ARG A 8 -8.11 -17.80 -20.76
N PHE A 9 -9.10 -16.94 -21.01
CA PHE A 9 -10.21 -16.74 -20.09
C PHE A 9 -11.23 -17.87 -20.14
N ALA A 10 -11.51 -18.42 -21.33
CA ALA A 10 -12.36 -19.59 -21.51
C ALA A 10 -11.80 -20.82 -20.79
N HIS A 11 -10.48 -21.00 -20.81
CA HIS A 11 -9.80 -22.09 -20.10
C HIS A 11 -9.94 -21.96 -18.56
N ARG A 12 -9.88 -20.74 -18.02
CA ARG A 12 -10.07 -20.48 -16.58
C ARG A 12 -11.51 -20.75 -16.12
N GLN A 13 -12.50 -20.46 -16.95
CA GLN A 13 -13.91 -20.76 -16.62
C GLN A 13 -14.18 -22.27 -16.67
N ALA A 14 -13.55 -22.99 -17.57
CA ALA A 14 -13.66 -24.45 -17.65
C ALA A 14 -13.07 -25.14 -16.42
N LEU A 15 -11.92 -24.68 -15.92
CA LEU A 15 -11.28 -25.21 -14.70
C LEU A 15 -12.10 -24.94 -13.43
N VAL A 16 -12.74 -23.79 -13.32
CA VAL A 16 -13.64 -23.46 -12.18
C VAL A 16 -14.97 -24.22 -12.29
N GLY A 17 -15.45 -24.51 -13.49
CA GLY A 17 -16.64 -25.31 -13.75
C GLY A 17 -16.46 -26.78 -13.43
N SER A 18 -15.28 -27.37 -13.74
CA SER A 18 -14.98 -28.77 -13.47
C SER A 18 -14.85 -29.09 -11.98
N ALA A 19 -14.39 -28.15 -11.16
CA ALA A 19 -14.29 -28.32 -9.71
C ALA A 19 -15.66 -28.36 -9.00
N ARG A 20 -16.75 -27.94 -9.65
CA ARG A 20 -18.12 -28.02 -9.11
C ARG A 20 -18.91 -29.26 -9.54
N GLN A 21 -18.45 -30.02 -10.52
CA GLN A 21 -19.16 -31.21 -11.01
C GLN A 21 -18.52 -32.55 -10.61
N GLY A 22 -17.41 -32.55 -9.86
CA GLY A 22 -16.65 -33.73 -9.45
C GLY A 22 -17.18 -34.48 -8.20
N ALA A 23 -18.41 -34.27 -7.77
CA ALA A 23 -18.98 -34.93 -6.59
C ALA A 23 -20.11 -35.91 -6.95
N SER A 24 -20.01 -36.67 -8.05
CA SER A 24 -20.80 -37.89 -8.21
C SER A 24 -20.28 -38.72 -9.39
N GLY A 25 -19.86 -39.96 -9.13
CA GLY A 25 -19.65 -41.00 -10.17
C GLY A 25 -18.30 -41.69 -10.14
N ALA A 26 -18.26 -42.80 -9.43
CA ALA A 26 -17.17 -43.78 -9.53
C ALA A 26 -17.11 -44.41 -10.90
N HIS A 27 -15.91 -44.54 -11.50
CA HIS A 27 -15.45 -45.77 -12.16
C HIS A 27 -13.97 -45.68 -12.54
N GLY A 28 -13.28 -46.79 -12.38
CA GLY A 28 -11.86 -47.03 -12.34
C GLY A 28 -11.08 -46.70 -13.62
N GLY A 29 -9.84 -46.38 -13.39
CA GLY A 29 -8.77 -46.28 -14.36
C GLY A 29 -7.47 -46.18 -13.57
N GLU A 30 -6.67 -47.23 -13.60
CA GLU A 30 -5.36 -47.37 -12.97
C GLU A 30 -4.38 -46.35 -13.58
N VAL A 31 -4.05 -45.32 -12.79
CA VAL A 31 -2.90 -44.44 -13.07
C VAL A 31 -1.89 -44.71 -11.97
N ILE A 32 -0.72 -45.20 -12.36
CA ILE A 32 0.44 -45.37 -11.48
C ILE A 32 0.80 -44.00 -10.93
N ALA A 33 0.35 -43.73 -9.71
CA ALA A 33 0.71 -42.53 -8.95
C ALA A 33 2.05 -42.81 -8.25
N ASP A 34 3.03 -41.99 -8.54
CA ASP A 34 4.26 -41.89 -7.72
C ASP A 34 3.85 -41.36 -6.32
N ASP A 35 3.64 -42.30 -5.41
CA ASP A 35 3.16 -42.09 -4.05
C ASP A 35 4.28 -41.56 -3.16
N ARG A 36 4.62 -40.27 -3.33
CA ARG A 36 5.35 -39.48 -2.36
C ARG A 36 4.53 -38.26 -1.96
N SER A 37 3.38 -38.51 -1.36
CA SER A 37 2.72 -37.49 -0.56
C SER A 37 3.64 -37.13 0.61
N PRO A 38 3.98 -35.84 0.83
CA PRO A 38 4.74 -35.44 2.00
C PRO A 38 3.93 -35.82 3.25
N GLN A 39 4.52 -36.61 4.12
CA GLN A 39 3.90 -36.97 5.39
C GLN A 39 3.58 -35.68 6.17
N PRO A 40 2.42 -35.60 6.84
CA PRO A 40 2.10 -34.47 7.69
C PRO A 40 3.19 -34.34 8.78
N PRO A 41 3.55 -33.12 9.17
CA PRO A 41 4.59 -32.88 10.18
C PRO A 41 4.25 -33.67 11.44
N THR A 42 5.21 -34.45 11.91
CA THR A 42 5.09 -35.33 13.07
C THR A 42 4.69 -34.54 14.33
N ALA A 43 4.04 -35.20 15.27
CA ALA A 43 3.71 -34.58 16.56
C ALA A 43 4.96 -34.01 17.27
N GLU A 44 6.11 -34.65 17.08
CA GLU A 44 7.41 -34.18 17.56
C GLU A 44 7.84 -32.84 16.97
N TRP A 45 7.64 -32.64 15.66
CA TRP A 45 7.92 -31.35 15.01
C TRP A 45 7.04 -30.22 15.58
N ARG A 46 5.76 -30.53 15.87
CA ARG A 46 4.84 -29.56 16.49
C ARG A 46 5.21 -29.27 17.94
N GLN A 47 5.65 -30.28 18.70
CA GLN A 47 6.16 -30.11 20.06
C GLN A 47 7.47 -29.33 20.09
N GLU A 48 8.38 -29.59 19.16
CA GLU A 48 9.65 -28.86 19.02
C GLU A 48 9.42 -27.39 18.63
N GLN A 49 8.48 -27.10 17.72
CA GLN A 49 8.08 -25.74 17.39
C GLN A 49 7.41 -25.04 18.58
N SER A 50 6.53 -25.73 19.31
CA SER A 50 5.90 -25.18 20.52
C SER A 50 6.90 -24.98 21.67
N ALA A 51 7.85 -25.88 21.85
CA ALA A 51 8.91 -25.75 22.84
C ALA A 51 9.90 -24.61 22.48
N ARG A 52 10.22 -24.44 21.20
CA ARG A 52 11.02 -23.30 20.71
C ARG A 52 10.30 -21.96 20.86
N GLN A 53 8.96 -21.95 20.82
CA GLN A 53 8.14 -20.76 21.05
C GLN A 53 7.96 -20.41 22.53
N LEU A 54 8.11 -21.41 23.44
CA LEU A 54 7.96 -21.23 24.88
C LEU A 54 9.28 -20.96 25.61
N CYS A 55 10.44 -21.20 24.98
CA CYS A 55 11.71 -20.71 25.51
C CYS A 55 11.70 -19.20 25.45
N GLU A 56 11.57 -18.53 26.59
CA GLU A 56 11.97 -17.11 26.69
C GLU A 56 13.41 -17.03 26.16
N PRO A 57 13.65 -16.33 25.07
CA PRO A 57 14.99 -16.28 24.54
C PRO A 57 15.88 -15.52 25.51
N ALA A 58 17.11 -15.94 25.63
CA ALA A 58 18.21 -15.20 26.25
C ALA A 58 18.57 -13.96 25.41
N TRP A 59 17.57 -13.11 25.14
CA TRP A 59 17.56 -12.04 24.15
C TRP A 59 17.94 -10.68 24.73
N SER A 60 18.01 -10.57 26.07
CA SER A 60 18.16 -9.26 26.71
C SER A 60 19.47 -8.55 26.37
N GLU A 61 20.54 -9.29 26.12
CA GLU A 61 21.85 -8.69 25.84
C GLU A 61 22.14 -8.49 24.34
N SER A 62 21.71 -9.41 23.47
CA SER A 62 21.95 -9.30 22.03
C SER A 62 21.02 -8.30 21.31
N LEU A 63 19.83 -8.05 21.84
CA LEU A 63 18.91 -7.04 21.30
C LEU A 63 19.37 -5.60 21.58
N GLU A 64 20.18 -5.39 22.60
CA GLU A 64 20.73 -4.05 22.88
C GLU A 64 21.76 -3.62 21.83
N GLU A 65 22.54 -4.54 21.29
CA GLU A 65 23.50 -4.27 20.21
C GLU A 65 22.84 -4.16 18.83
N LEU A 66 21.64 -4.75 18.62
CA LEU A 66 20.89 -4.74 17.36
C LEU A 66 19.95 -3.53 17.19
N ARG A 67 20.08 -2.51 18.03
CA ARG A 67 19.21 -1.33 18.03
C ARG A 67 19.32 -0.57 16.71
N ALA A 68 18.49 -0.98 15.75
CA ALA A 68 18.19 -0.17 14.57
C ALA A 68 17.65 1.22 15.00
N PRO A 69 17.77 2.26 14.18
CA PRO A 69 17.29 3.63 14.51
C PRO A 69 15.82 3.70 14.98
N LEU A 70 15.01 2.68 14.67
CA LEU A 70 13.64 2.51 15.19
C LEU A 70 13.58 2.20 16.69
N THR A 71 14.66 1.70 17.29
CA THR A 71 14.71 1.31 18.72
C THR A 71 14.79 2.47 19.69
N SER A 72 15.00 3.69 19.22
CA SER A 72 14.87 4.89 20.06
C SER A 72 13.44 5.08 20.62
N PHE A 73 12.49 4.23 20.20
CA PHE A 73 11.12 4.23 20.67
C PHE A 73 10.88 3.18 21.74
N GLY A 74 11.30 3.43 22.96
CA GLY A 74 10.92 2.58 24.09
C GLY A 74 9.38 2.46 24.25
N PRO A 75 8.88 1.47 25.02
CA PRO A 75 7.44 1.16 25.18
C PRO A 75 6.57 2.36 25.57
N ARG A 76 7.12 3.34 26.30
CA ARG A 76 6.42 4.59 26.67
C ARG A 76 6.15 5.46 25.45
N ARG A 77 7.13 5.59 24.55
CA ARG A 77 6.99 6.39 23.33
C ARG A 77 6.06 5.71 22.31
N ALA A 78 6.10 4.40 22.24
CA ALA A 78 5.18 3.60 21.46
C ALA A 78 3.73 3.89 21.81
N ARG A 79 3.42 3.82 23.10
CA ARG A 79 2.09 4.13 23.63
C ARG A 79 1.70 5.59 23.34
N GLU A 80 2.64 6.51 23.45
CA GLU A 80 2.40 7.91 23.12
C GLU A 80 2.09 8.12 21.62
N LEU A 81 2.84 7.47 20.73
CA LEU A 81 2.60 7.53 19.28
C LEU A 81 1.22 6.97 18.91
N HIS A 82 0.86 5.82 19.46
CA HIS A 82 -0.46 5.23 19.28
C HIS A 82 -1.57 6.15 19.82
N ARG A 83 -1.40 6.69 21.02
CA ARG A 83 -2.34 7.68 21.60
C ARG A 83 -2.46 8.94 20.76
N ARG A 84 -1.35 9.43 20.19
CA ARG A 84 -1.36 10.62 19.31
C ARG A 84 -2.13 10.32 18.02
N LEU A 85 -1.93 9.17 17.42
CA LEU A 85 -2.69 8.78 16.22
C LEU A 85 -4.16 8.56 16.54
N ALA A 86 -4.48 7.86 17.64
CA ALA A 86 -5.87 7.68 18.09
C ALA A 86 -6.57 9.00 18.42
N ARG A 87 -5.80 10.04 18.77
CA ARG A 87 -6.28 11.43 18.96
C ARG A 87 -6.14 12.27 17.70
N TRP A 88 -5.79 11.67 16.57
CA TRP A 88 -5.58 12.41 15.35
C TRP A 88 -6.78 13.31 15.03
N LYS A 89 -6.47 14.57 14.90
CA LYS A 89 -7.41 15.59 14.45
C LYS A 89 -6.85 16.13 13.14
N PRO A 90 -7.52 15.90 12.01
CA PRO A 90 -7.08 16.50 10.76
C PRO A 90 -7.06 18.01 10.92
N ALA A 91 -6.02 18.62 10.41
CA ALA A 91 -5.94 20.07 10.38
C ALA A 91 -6.89 20.59 9.30
N TYR A 92 -8.13 20.89 9.66
CA TYR A 92 -9.10 21.46 8.70
C TYR A 92 -8.79 22.90 8.32
N TRP A 93 -8.09 23.64 9.19
CA TRP A 93 -7.78 25.03 8.91
C TRP A 93 -6.94 25.24 7.62
N PRO A 94 -5.94 24.40 7.25
CA PRO A 94 -5.26 24.57 5.98
C PRO A 94 -6.21 24.37 4.80
N LEU A 95 -7.14 23.40 4.91
CA LEU A 95 -8.14 23.17 3.88
C LEU A 95 -9.07 24.37 3.70
N VAL A 96 -9.61 24.89 4.80
CA VAL A 96 -10.56 26.01 4.76
C VAL A 96 -9.86 27.29 4.33
N LEU A 97 -8.71 27.61 4.96
CA LEU A 97 -7.97 28.83 4.64
C LEU A 97 -7.47 28.82 3.19
N SER A 98 -6.90 27.70 2.73
CA SER A 98 -6.47 27.59 1.33
C SER A 98 -7.66 27.75 0.39
N TYR A 99 -8.80 27.10 0.68
CA TYR A 99 -9.99 27.24 -0.14
C TYR A 99 -10.45 28.69 -0.26
N LEU A 100 -10.49 29.43 0.83
CA LEU A 100 -10.90 30.84 0.83
C LEU A 100 -9.88 31.71 0.07
N ILE A 101 -8.59 31.51 0.29
CA ILE A 101 -7.53 32.23 -0.44
C ILE A 101 -7.62 31.91 -1.93
N ASP A 102 -7.70 30.62 -2.29
CA ASP A 102 -7.78 30.18 -3.67
C ASP A 102 -9.05 30.70 -4.34
N LEU A 103 -10.19 30.68 -3.63
CA LEU A 103 -11.45 31.19 -4.14
C LEU A 103 -11.37 32.69 -4.49
N VAL A 104 -10.79 33.48 -3.62
CA VAL A 104 -10.62 34.93 -3.83
C VAL A 104 -9.58 35.19 -4.93
N THR A 105 -8.40 34.57 -4.82
CA THR A 105 -7.28 34.79 -5.74
C THR A 105 -7.63 34.31 -7.14
N VAL A 106 -8.11 33.07 -7.25
CA VAL A 106 -8.47 32.49 -8.54
C VAL A 106 -9.72 33.13 -9.11
N GLY A 107 -10.71 33.45 -8.28
CA GLY A 107 -11.91 34.18 -8.68
C GLY A 107 -11.57 35.53 -9.29
N TRP A 108 -10.61 36.23 -8.69
CA TRP A 108 -10.13 37.52 -9.21
C TRP A 108 -9.36 37.37 -10.52
N PHE A 109 -8.54 36.32 -10.63
CA PHE A 109 -7.55 36.18 -11.69
C PHE A 109 -7.95 35.25 -12.85
N THR A 110 -8.95 34.39 -12.73
CA THR A 110 -9.32 33.43 -13.80
C THR A 110 -10.35 33.92 -14.78
N GLN A 111 -10.87 35.11 -14.58
CA GLN A 111 -11.88 35.68 -15.49
C GLN A 111 -11.45 35.66 -16.98
N PRO A 112 -10.17 35.95 -17.32
CA PRO A 112 -9.70 35.90 -18.71
C PRO A 112 -9.43 34.50 -19.25
N THR A 113 -9.03 33.55 -18.39
CA THR A 113 -8.53 32.22 -18.82
C THR A 113 -9.61 31.33 -19.41
N THR A 114 -10.85 31.45 -18.94
CA THR A 114 -11.98 30.63 -19.45
C THR A 114 -12.34 30.95 -20.89
N ARG A 115 -11.98 32.11 -21.42
CA ARG A 115 -12.19 32.46 -22.84
C ARG A 115 -11.15 31.88 -23.76
N VAL A 116 -9.89 31.82 -23.35
CA VAL A 116 -8.76 31.46 -24.23
C VAL A 116 -8.44 29.98 -24.24
N LEU A 117 -8.50 29.32 -23.08
CA LEU A 117 -8.18 27.90 -22.96
C LEU A 117 -9.40 27.00 -23.12
N GLY A 118 -10.60 27.59 -23.14
CA GLY A 118 -11.85 26.93 -23.43
C GLY A 118 -12.22 25.78 -22.51
N TRP A 119 -13.24 25.04 -22.89
CA TRP A 119 -13.78 23.92 -22.14
C TRP A 119 -12.79 22.77 -21.85
N PRO A 120 -11.78 22.43 -22.70
CA PRO A 120 -10.85 21.34 -22.37
C PRO A 120 -10.09 21.59 -21.07
N LEU A 121 -9.58 22.80 -20.85
CA LEU A 121 -8.85 23.14 -19.63
C LEU A 121 -9.79 23.19 -18.43
N THR A 122 -11.00 23.69 -18.61
CA THR A 122 -12.05 23.65 -17.59
C THR A 122 -12.32 22.23 -17.10
N VAL A 123 -12.43 21.27 -18.01
CA VAL A 123 -12.60 19.85 -17.68
C VAL A 123 -11.39 19.34 -16.88
N VAL A 124 -10.18 19.59 -17.34
CA VAL A 124 -8.95 19.12 -16.66
C VAL A 124 -8.83 19.69 -15.25
N TRP A 125 -9.21 20.95 -15.05
CA TRP A 125 -9.12 21.58 -13.73
C TRP A 125 -10.23 21.14 -12.76
N THR A 126 -11.42 20.86 -13.26
CA THR A 126 -12.54 20.40 -12.41
C THR A 126 -12.58 18.89 -12.24
N TRP A 127 -11.93 18.13 -13.14
CA TRP A 127 -11.94 16.67 -13.16
C TRP A 127 -11.62 16.03 -11.80
N PRO A 128 -10.60 16.46 -11.01
CA PRO A 128 -10.28 15.82 -9.74
C PRO A 128 -11.32 15.97 -8.63
N VAL A 129 -12.38 16.74 -8.83
CA VAL A 129 -13.37 17.05 -7.78
C VAL A 129 -13.96 15.79 -7.13
N LEU A 130 -14.20 14.73 -7.90
CA LEU A 130 -14.71 13.48 -7.34
C LEU A 130 -13.70 12.85 -6.35
N THR A 131 -12.43 12.84 -6.70
CA THR A 131 -11.34 12.38 -5.80
C THR A 131 -11.28 13.23 -4.54
N THR A 132 -11.39 14.54 -4.69
CA THR A 132 -11.40 15.50 -3.58
C THR A 132 -12.56 15.25 -2.63
N LEU A 133 -13.79 15.10 -3.16
CA LEU A 133 -14.97 14.83 -2.34
C LEU A 133 -14.88 13.48 -1.62
N ILE A 134 -14.40 12.44 -2.30
CA ILE A 134 -14.15 11.13 -1.70
C ILE A 134 -13.11 11.27 -0.58
N GLY A 135 -12.03 12.00 -0.81
CA GLY A 135 -11.00 12.28 0.19
C GLY A 135 -11.56 12.97 1.43
N ILE A 136 -12.36 14.01 1.27
CA ILE A 136 -13.01 14.73 2.38
C ILE A 136 -13.94 13.81 3.19
N VAL A 137 -14.71 12.95 2.52
CA VAL A 137 -15.52 11.92 3.20
C VAL A 137 -14.63 10.94 3.96
N GLY A 138 -13.50 10.53 3.36
CA GLY A 138 -12.52 9.65 4.00
C GLY A 138 -11.93 10.24 5.27
N ILE A 139 -11.52 11.50 5.26
CA ILE A 139 -11.01 12.21 6.44
C ILE A 139 -11.98 12.09 7.63
N ARG A 140 -13.27 12.33 7.39
CA ARG A 140 -14.32 12.21 8.42
C ARG A 140 -14.47 10.79 8.91
N ARG A 141 -14.45 9.80 8.01
CA ARG A 141 -14.57 8.36 8.34
C ARG A 141 -13.37 7.90 9.15
N THR A 142 -12.16 8.23 8.74
CA THR A 142 -10.92 7.88 9.45
C THR A 142 -10.93 8.44 10.86
N ARG A 143 -11.28 9.73 11.02
CA ARG A 143 -11.40 10.35 12.34
C ARG A 143 -12.40 9.59 13.22
N LYS A 144 -13.58 9.26 12.68
CA LYS A 144 -14.61 8.50 13.41
C LYS A 144 -14.12 7.10 13.80
N ALA A 145 -13.44 6.39 12.89
CA ALA A 145 -12.90 5.06 13.15
C ALA A 145 -11.84 5.07 14.26
N LEU A 146 -10.89 5.99 14.21
CA LEU A 146 -9.87 6.15 15.25
C LEU A 146 -10.46 6.51 16.61
N HIS A 147 -11.47 7.37 16.62
CA HIS A 147 -12.16 7.74 17.87
C HIS A 147 -12.92 6.55 18.45
N LYS A 148 -13.58 5.73 17.62
CA LYS A 148 -14.30 4.52 18.05
C LYS A 148 -13.35 3.46 18.59
N SER A 149 -12.22 3.22 17.92
CA SER A 149 -11.17 2.30 18.37
C SER A 149 -10.67 2.71 19.76
N ARG A 150 -10.37 3.99 19.96
CA ARG A 150 -9.96 4.51 21.27
C ARG A 150 -11.00 4.30 22.37
N ALA A 151 -12.28 4.47 22.06
CA ALA A 151 -13.35 4.29 23.05
C ALA A 151 -13.49 2.83 23.49
N ARG A 152 -13.20 1.88 22.60
CA ARG A 152 -13.20 0.43 22.91
C ARG A 152 -11.98 -0.03 23.71
N TRP A 153 -10.85 0.63 23.50
CA TRP A 153 -9.56 0.25 24.08
C TRP A 153 -8.95 1.42 24.88
N PRO A 154 -9.60 1.81 26.00
CA PRO A 154 -9.15 2.96 26.79
C PRO A 154 -7.91 2.71 27.62
N GLY A 155 -7.47 1.46 27.75
CA GLY A 155 -6.44 1.06 28.69
C GLY A 155 -5.02 1.12 28.18
N ASP A 156 -4.09 1.06 29.11
CA ASP A 156 -2.64 1.01 28.88
C ASP A 156 -2.13 -0.43 28.67
N VAL A 157 -3.02 -1.43 28.75
CA VAL A 157 -2.67 -2.85 28.57
C VAL A 157 -2.53 -3.14 27.09
N PRO A 158 -1.39 -3.73 26.65
CA PRO A 158 -1.22 -4.17 25.27
C PRO A 158 -2.28 -5.23 24.94
N THR A 159 -3.05 -5.00 23.88
CA THR A 159 -3.94 -6.01 23.31
C THR A 159 -3.08 -7.07 22.65
N ARG A 160 -3.20 -8.31 23.05
CA ARG A 160 -2.58 -9.46 22.39
C ARG A 160 -3.63 -10.18 21.55
N SER A 161 -3.21 -10.76 20.46
CA SER A 161 -4.02 -11.66 19.67
C SER A 161 -3.39 -13.05 19.62
N ASP A 162 -4.19 -14.07 19.87
CA ASP A 162 -3.77 -15.47 19.79
C ASP A 162 -3.81 -16.02 18.35
N ASP A 163 -4.33 -15.24 17.41
CA ASP A 163 -4.27 -15.58 15.99
C ASP A 163 -2.81 -15.63 15.51
N PHE A 164 -2.55 -16.51 14.56
CA PHE A 164 -1.20 -16.66 13.99
C PHE A 164 -0.94 -15.58 12.96
N LEU A 165 0.10 -14.75 13.18
CA LEU A 165 0.53 -13.74 12.23
C LEU A 165 1.72 -14.24 11.40
N ILE A 166 1.59 -14.22 10.08
CA ILE A 166 2.67 -14.50 9.14
C ILE A 166 3.01 -13.21 8.40
N VAL A 167 4.22 -12.68 8.59
CA VAL A 167 4.72 -11.54 7.81
C VAL A 167 5.41 -12.07 6.57
N VAL A 168 4.96 -11.64 5.40
CA VAL A 168 5.56 -12.03 4.10
C VAL A 168 6.29 -10.84 3.51
N VAL A 169 7.59 -10.99 3.33
CA VAL A 169 8.48 -9.98 2.74
C VAL A 169 9.12 -10.57 1.49
N ALA A 170 8.55 -10.24 0.32
CA ALA A 170 9.13 -10.62 -0.95
C ALA A 170 10.19 -9.59 -1.37
N THR A 171 11.42 -10.04 -1.58
CA THR A 171 12.53 -9.19 -2.00
C THR A 171 13.23 -9.77 -3.22
N ILE A 172 13.78 -8.89 -4.06
CA ILE A 172 14.63 -9.29 -5.18
C ILE A 172 16.02 -9.80 -4.71
N GLY A 173 16.38 -9.53 -3.45
CA GLY A 173 17.63 -9.99 -2.85
C GLY A 173 18.89 -9.39 -3.47
N ARG A 174 18.91 -8.07 -3.74
CA ARG A 174 20.10 -7.35 -4.18
C ARG A 174 20.88 -6.82 -2.99
N ASP A 175 22.20 -6.69 -3.14
CA ASP A 175 23.07 -6.18 -2.09
C ASP A 175 22.73 -4.74 -1.70
N ASP A 176 22.33 -3.91 -2.67
CA ASP A 176 21.97 -2.50 -2.42
C ASP A 176 20.59 -2.35 -1.72
N THR A 177 19.73 -3.36 -1.73
CA THR A 177 18.44 -3.37 -1.02
C THR A 177 18.50 -4.05 0.34
N TYR A 178 19.55 -4.84 0.60
CA TYR A 178 19.71 -5.61 1.84
C TYR A 178 19.63 -4.75 3.12
N PRO A 179 20.25 -3.57 3.23
CA PRO A 179 20.17 -2.77 4.46
C PRO A 179 18.74 -2.34 4.80
N GLY A 180 17.91 -2.06 3.78
CA GLY A 180 16.49 -1.77 3.95
C GLY A 180 15.72 -2.98 4.47
N LEU A 181 15.97 -4.16 3.88
CA LEU A 181 15.40 -5.43 4.33
C LEU A 181 15.78 -5.75 5.78
N GLU A 182 17.06 -5.67 6.12
CA GLU A 182 17.55 -5.94 7.47
C GLU A 182 16.85 -5.04 8.49
N ARG A 183 16.81 -3.73 8.25
CA ARG A 183 16.09 -2.76 9.09
C ARG A 183 14.62 -3.13 9.28
N SER A 184 13.94 -3.51 8.20
CA SER A 184 12.52 -3.86 8.21
C SER A 184 12.27 -5.12 9.02
N VAL A 185 13.03 -6.18 8.79
CA VAL A 185 12.93 -7.46 9.50
C VAL A 185 13.24 -7.28 10.98
N LEU A 186 14.28 -6.51 11.33
CA LEU A 186 14.61 -6.19 12.72
C LEU A 186 13.45 -5.49 13.44
N SER A 187 12.70 -4.64 12.73
CA SER A 187 11.51 -4.00 13.30
C SER A 187 10.40 -5.00 13.63
N TYR A 188 10.22 -6.01 12.77
CA TYR A 188 9.19 -7.05 12.99
C TYR A 188 9.51 -7.89 14.21
N ILE A 189 10.75 -8.40 14.35
CA ILE A 189 11.15 -9.19 15.50
C ILE A 189 11.20 -8.39 16.81
N THR A 190 11.34 -7.06 16.71
CA THR A 190 11.37 -6.18 17.89
C THR A 190 9.97 -5.88 18.42
N TYR A 191 9.01 -5.61 17.53
CA TYR A 191 7.74 -5.05 17.97
C TYR A 191 6.56 -6.01 17.91
N LEU A 192 6.54 -6.97 16.97
CA LEU A 192 5.38 -7.84 16.78
C LEU A 192 5.21 -8.91 17.88
N PRO A 193 6.29 -9.55 18.42
CA PRO A 193 6.12 -10.65 19.38
C PRO A 193 5.37 -10.26 20.66
N THR A 194 5.45 -9.00 21.08
CA THR A 194 4.71 -8.49 22.24
C THR A 194 3.20 -8.61 22.07
N TYR A 195 2.71 -8.52 20.84
CA TYR A 195 1.30 -8.45 20.49
C TYR A 195 0.78 -9.72 19.81
N PHE A 196 1.66 -10.46 19.16
CA PHE A 196 1.38 -11.72 18.47
C PHE A 196 2.33 -12.80 18.96
N PRO A 197 1.96 -13.58 20.00
CA PRO A 197 2.79 -14.68 20.49
C PRO A 197 3.06 -15.75 19.41
N ARG A 198 2.09 -15.95 18.51
CA ARG A 198 2.23 -16.84 17.34
C ARG A 198 2.60 -15.99 16.13
N LEU A 199 3.91 -15.89 15.85
CA LEU A 199 4.47 -15.06 14.79
C LEU A 199 5.47 -15.86 13.94
N ARG A 200 5.44 -15.65 12.63
CA ARG A 200 6.49 -16.06 11.71
C ARG A 200 6.75 -14.96 10.68
N ILE A 201 8.00 -14.81 10.27
CA ILE A 201 8.44 -13.85 9.25
C ILE A 201 9.03 -14.65 8.09
N ASP A 202 8.35 -14.69 6.97
CA ASP A 202 8.76 -15.36 5.75
C ASP A 202 9.49 -14.34 4.85
N ILE A 203 10.82 -14.43 4.77
CA ILE A 203 11.61 -13.68 3.79
C ILE A 203 11.64 -14.51 2.50
N VAL A 204 11.03 -14.00 1.45
CA VAL A 204 10.87 -14.72 0.17
C VAL A 204 11.85 -14.14 -0.85
N ILE A 205 12.78 -14.98 -1.31
CA ILE A 205 13.83 -14.62 -2.29
C ILE A 205 13.78 -15.55 -3.50
N ASP A 206 14.31 -15.08 -4.63
CA ASP A 206 14.57 -15.95 -5.77
C ASP A 206 15.88 -16.74 -5.57
N GLU A 207 15.90 -17.98 -6.03
CA GLU A 207 17.10 -18.82 -6.02
C GLU A 207 18.24 -18.14 -6.77
N GLY A 208 19.43 -18.08 -6.14
CA GLY A 208 20.62 -17.45 -6.72
C GLY A 208 20.64 -15.92 -6.69
N CYS A 209 19.81 -15.27 -5.88
CA CYS A 209 19.87 -13.81 -5.71
C CYS A 209 21.21 -13.35 -5.10
N GLU A 210 21.62 -12.09 -5.39
CA GLU A 210 22.92 -11.52 -4.98
C GLU A 210 23.13 -11.59 -3.46
N ALA A 211 22.15 -11.15 -2.68
CA ALA A 211 22.22 -11.05 -1.21
C ALA A 211 21.83 -12.35 -0.48
N THR A 212 21.87 -13.52 -1.13
CA THR A 212 21.49 -14.80 -0.49
C THR A 212 22.23 -15.03 0.83
N SER A 213 23.56 -14.83 0.87
CA SER A 213 24.37 -15.05 2.08
C SER A 213 24.04 -14.10 3.23
N PRO A 214 23.95 -12.77 3.05
CA PRO A 214 23.55 -11.87 4.13
C PRO A 214 22.12 -12.13 4.59
N ILE A 215 21.18 -12.45 3.69
CA ILE A 215 19.80 -12.77 4.06
C ILE A 215 19.72 -14.08 4.87
N ALA A 216 20.50 -15.11 4.51
CA ALA A 216 20.58 -16.34 5.28
C ALA A 216 21.13 -16.09 6.69
N ARG A 217 22.16 -15.24 6.82
CA ARG A 217 22.66 -14.82 8.15
C ARG A 217 21.62 -14.05 8.96
N LEU A 218 20.84 -13.18 8.31
CA LEU A 218 19.75 -12.48 8.96
C LEU A 218 18.67 -13.46 9.46
N ALA A 219 18.30 -14.44 8.64
CA ALA A 219 17.34 -15.47 9.01
C ALA A 219 17.83 -16.31 10.20
N ALA A 220 19.11 -16.61 10.26
CA ALA A 220 19.70 -17.37 11.37
C ALA A 220 19.72 -16.61 12.72
N ARG A 221 19.49 -15.29 12.73
CA ARG A 221 19.45 -14.49 13.96
C ARG A 221 18.21 -14.75 14.83
N SER A 222 17.13 -15.29 14.27
CA SER A 222 15.88 -15.49 15.00
C SER A 222 15.11 -16.70 14.51
N ALA A 223 14.63 -17.53 15.42
CA ALA A 223 13.73 -18.64 15.12
C ALA A 223 12.38 -18.20 14.52
N LEU A 224 12.03 -16.92 14.64
CA LEU A 224 10.82 -16.35 14.04
C LEU A 224 10.96 -16.15 12.53
N ILE A 225 12.18 -16.16 11.98
CA ILE A 225 12.44 -15.89 10.58
C ILE A 225 12.58 -17.21 9.82
N ARG A 226 11.81 -17.33 8.75
CA ARG A 226 11.93 -18.40 7.77
C ARG A 226 12.40 -17.83 6.43
N LEU A 227 13.48 -18.39 5.90
CA LEU A 227 13.90 -18.08 4.54
C LEU A 227 13.16 -19.00 3.57
N VAL A 228 12.43 -18.40 2.64
CA VAL A 228 11.69 -19.09 1.57
C VAL A 228 12.36 -18.79 0.24
N THR A 229 12.97 -19.80 -0.36
CA THR A 229 13.64 -19.67 -1.67
C THR A 229 12.71 -20.16 -2.79
N VAL A 230 12.40 -19.29 -3.71
CA VAL A 230 11.59 -19.59 -4.91
C VAL A 230 12.51 -20.21 -5.94
N PRO A 231 12.32 -21.49 -6.34
CA PRO A 231 13.17 -22.14 -7.31
C PRO A 231 13.14 -21.42 -8.67
N THR A 232 14.27 -21.36 -9.37
CA THR A 232 14.36 -20.75 -10.71
C THR A 232 13.38 -21.38 -11.71
N ARG A 233 13.17 -22.71 -11.58
CA ARG A 233 12.22 -23.47 -12.41
C ARG A 233 10.76 -23.30 -12.06
N TYR A 234 10.45 -22.57 -10.97
CA TYR A 234 9.06 -22.35 -10.56
C TYR A 234 8.38 -21.37 -11.49
N HIS A 235 7.28 -21.78 -12.10
CA HIS A 235 6.43 -20.96 -12.95
C HIS A 235 4.99 -21.08 -12.46
N THR A 236 4.28 -19.96 -12.43
CA THR A 236 2.85 -19.97 -12.14
C THR A 236 2.06 -20.36 -13.40
N ALA A 237 0.86 -20.87 -13.22
CA ALA A 237 0.03 -21.33 -14.34
C ALA A 237 -0.27 -20.21 -15.36
N ASN A 238 -0.43 -18.96 -14.89
CA ASN A 238 -0.70 -17.81 -15.74
C ASN A 238 0.58 -17.03 -16.13
N GLY A 239 1.77 -17.50 -15.75
CA GLY A 239 3.04 -16.84 -16.06
C GLY A 239 3.29 -15.55 -15.28
N THR A 240 2.79 -15.45 -14.06
CA THR A 240 3.01 -14.29 -13.17
C THR A 240 4.49 -14.13 -12.85
N LEU A 241 4.96 -12.89 -12.79
CA LEU A 241 6.36 -12.51 -12.62
C LEU A 241 6.58 -11.68 -11.35
N PHE A 242 7.83 -11.44 -11.01
CA PHE A 242 8.31 -10.52 -9.97
C PHE A 242 7.72 -10.81 -8.56
N LYS A 243 7.37 -9.76 -7.82
CA LYS A 243 6.82 -9.85 -6.45
C LYS A 243 5.58 -10.75 -6.38
N ALA A 244 4.68 -10.66 -7.36
CA ALA A 244 3.49 -11.50 -7.41
C ALA A 244 3.83 -13.00 -7.56
N ARG A 245 4.89 -13.37 -8.31
CA ARG A 245 5.40 -14.75 -8.40
C ARG A 245 5.92 -15.24 -7.03
N ALA A 246 6.69 -14.42 -6.34
CA ALA A 246 7.19 -14.73 -5.00
C ALA A 246 6.06 -14.86 -3.98
N SER A 247 5.09 -13.95 -4.02
CA SER A 247 3.88 -14.00 -3.18
C SER A 247 3.05 -15.25 -3.48
N HIS A 248 2.93 -15.63 -4.76
CA HIS A 248 2.23 -16.87 -5.17
C HIS A 248 2.92 -18.11 -4.61
N TYR A 249 4.25 -18.21 -4.73
CA TYR A 249 4.99 -19.35 -4.20
C TYR A 249 4.84 -19.48 -2.68
N SER A 250 5.00 -18.40 -1.95
CA SER A 250 4.80 -18.36 -0.51
C SER A 250 3.36 -18.71 -0.12
N HIS A 251 2.37 -18.27 -0.90
CA HIS A 251 0.97 -18.61 -0.73
C HIS A 251 0.70 -20.11 -0.93
N GLU A 252 1.22 -20.73 -2.01
CA GLU A 252 1.10 -22.16 -2.26
C GLU A 252 1.77 -22.99 -1.15
N LEU A 253 2.90 -22.51 -0.62
CA LEU A 253 3.57 -23.16 0.51
C LEU A 253 2.67 -23.17 1.75
N ARG A 254 2.01 -22.06 2.07
CA ARG A 254 1.06 -21.99 3.20
C ARG A 254 -0.15 -22.91 3.00
N ILE A 255 -0.64 -23.06 1.78
CA ILE A 255 -1.73 -24.01 1.48
C ILE A 255 -1.27 -25.46 1.76
N ARG A 256 -0.06 -25.84 1.32
CA ARG A 256 0.50 -27.17 1.58
C ARG A 256 0.72 -27.43 3.07
N GLU A 257 1.08 -26.40 3.82
CA GLU A 257 1.27 -26.44 5.27
C GLU A 257 -0.06 -26.33 6.05
N GLN A 258 -1.20 -26.28 5.37
CA GLN A 258 -2.54 -26.15 5.95
C GLN A 258 -2.70 -24.89 6.82
N GLU A 259 -2.01 -23.82 6.46
CA GLU A 259 -2.06 -22.52 7.13
C GLU A 259 -3.09 -21.57 6.51
N ASN A 260 -3.89 -22.02 5.55
CA ASN A 260 -4.97 -21.26 4.92
C ASN A 260 -6.26 -21.25 5.76
N ARG A 261 -6.13 -20.96 7.06
CA ARG A 261 -7.22 -20.98 8.06
C ARG A 261 -7.67 -19.57 8.45
N ASP A 262 -8.81 -19.49 9.08
CA ASP A 262 -9.41 -18.22 9.54
C ASP A 262 -8.67 -17.59 10.74
N ASP A 263 -7.96 -18.40 11.54
CA ASP A 263 -7.14 -17.95 12.67
C ASP A 263 -5.69 -17.56 12.23
N VAL A 264 -5.43 -17.52 10.93
CA VAL A 264 -4.14 -17.11 10.35
C VAL A 264 -4.30 -15.82 9.58
N TRP A 265 -3.47 -14.85 9.91
CA TRP A 265 -3.38 -13.57 9.21
C TRP A 265 -2.03 -13.45 8.50
N VAL A 266 -2.09 -12.98 7.27
CA VAL A 266 -0.90 -12.72 6.45
C VAL A 266 -0.73 -11.21 6.31
N LEU A 267 0.43 -10.71 6.73
CA LEU A 267 0.83 -9.32 6.56
C LEU A 267 1.84 -9.23 5.40
N HIS A 268 1.41 -8.69 4.27
CA HIS A 268 2.31 -8.40 3.16
C HIS A 268 3.03 -7.08 3.40
N MET A 269 4.36 -7.11 3.22
CA MET A 269 5.23 -5.94 3.40
C MET A 269 6.21 -5.82 2.24
N ASP A 270 6.60 -4.59 1.93
CA ASP A 270 7.74 -4.33 1.04
C ASP A 270 9.05 -4.52 1.81
N ASP A 271 10.13 -4.86 1.12
CA ASP A 271 11.41 -5.21 1.72
C ASP A 271 12.12 -4.05 2.46
N ASP A 272 11.72 -2.81 2.19
CA ASP A 272 12.27 -1.61 2.83
C ASP A 272 11.33 -0.96 3.86
N THR A 273 10.24 -1.63 4.21
CA THR A 273 9.18 -1.06 5.03
C THR A 273 9.02 -1.83 6.35
N GLY A 274 9.34 -1.18 7.44
CA GLY A 274 9.21 -1.72 8.80
C GLY A 274 7.87 -1.38 9.47
N VAL A 275 7.73 -1.87 10.70
CA VAL A 275 6.62 -1.54 11.60
C VAL A 275 7.14 -0.83 12.85
N GLY A 276 6.29 -0.02 13.47
CA GLY A 276 6.53 0.52 14.80
C GLY A 276 5.67 -0.18 15.85
N PRO A 277 5.90 0.14 17.13
CA PRO A 277 5.09 -0.42 18.22
C PRO A 277 3.63 0.05 18.16
N ASP A 278 3.37 1.23 17.61
CA ASP A 278 2.02 1.73 17.33
C ASP A 278 1.31 0.90 16.24
N THR A 279 2.06 0.45 15.24
CA THR A 279 1.57 -0.43 14.17
C THR A 279 1.21 -1.80 14.72
N ALA A 280 2.12 -2.41 15.49
CA ALA A 280 1.92 -3.72 16.09
C ALA A 280 0.67 -3.73 17.00
N GLN A 281 0.54 -2.71 17.86
CA GLN A 281 -0.64 -2.56 18.72
C GLN A 281 -1.92 -2.35 17.92
N ALA A 282 -1.94 -1.47 16.93
CA ALA A 282 -3.13 -1.19 16.13
C ALA A 282 -3.57 -2.42 15.33
N MET A 283 -2.62 -3.21 14.84
CA MET A 283 -2.89 -4.44 14.11
C MET A 283 -3.47 -5.52 15.03
N ALA A 284 -2.89 -5.73 16.23
CA ALA A 284 -3.42 -6.68 17.19
C ALA A 284 -4.83 -6.30 17.65
N GLN A 285 -5.09 -5.02 17.91
CA GLN A 285 -6.43 -4.54 18.22
C GLN A 285 -7.41 -4.82 17.08
N PHE A 286 -6.99 -4.60 15.84
CA PHE A 286 -7.82 -4.90 14.67
C PHE A 286 -8.14 -6.39 14.58
N VAL A 287 -7.12 -7.26 14.65
CA VAL A 287 -7.29 -8.72 14.57
C VAL A 287 -8.21 -9.22 15.67
N GLU A 288 -8.00 -8.79 16.90
CA GLU A 288 -8.82 -9.15 18.05
C GLU A 288 -10.29 -8.70 17.89
N GLU A 289 -10.52 -7.49 17.36
CA GLU A 289 -11.87 -7.03 17.02
C GLU A 289 -12.58 -7.96 16.01
N GLN A 290 -11.83 -8.56 15.07
CA GLN A 290 -12.42 -9.45 14.08
C GLN A 290 -12.76 -10.84 14.65
N SER A 291 -12.09 -11.29 15.67
CA SER A 291 -12.39 -12.57 16.35
C SER A 291 -13.78 -12.53 17.03
N TYR A 292 -14.19 -11.35 17.49
CA TYR A 292 -15.51 -11.14 18.11
C TYR A 292 -16.60 -10.62 17.16
N ALA A 293 -16.25 -10.22 15.94
CA ALA A 293 -17.19 -9.55 15.03
C ALA A 293 -18.18 -10.52 14.33
N GLY A 294 -17.97 -11.82 14.45
CA GLY A 294 -18.85 -12.84 13.88
C GLY A 294 -19.10 -12.61 12.36
N ARG A 295 -20.37 -12.52 11.99
CA ARG A 295 -20.76 -12.30 10.58
C ARG A 295 -20.30 -10.97 9.98
N ASP A 296 -19.95 -9.99 10.81
CA ASP A 296 -19.49 -8.67 10.37
C ASP A 296 -17.97 -8.57 10.30
N ALA A 297 -17.26 -9.67 10.60
CA ALA A 297 -15.82 -9.73 10.58
C ALA A 297 -15.25 -9.24 9.24
N LYS A 298 -14.19 -8.46 9.32
CA LYS A 298 -13.43 -8.04 8.16
C LYS A 298 -12.34 -9.06 7.88
N HIS A 299 -12.08 -9.27 6.62
CA HIS A 299 -11.14 -10.28 6.14
C HIS A 299 -9.83 -9.69 5.64
N MET A 300 -9.82 -8.39 5.44
CA MET A 300 -8.66 -7.66 4.94
C MET A 300 -8.65 -6.24 5.50
N ALA A 301 -7.46 -5.74 5.78
CA ALA A 301 -7.28 -4.35 6.19
C ALA A 301 -5.97 -3.77 5.66
N GLN A 302 -5.91 -2.45 5.56
CA GLN A 302 -4.72 -1.70 5.21
C GLN A 302 -4.44 -0.61 6.25
N GLY A 303 -3.16 -0.38 6.53
CA GLY A 303 -2.69 0.72 7.37
C GLY A 303 -2.33 1.98 6.58
N ILE A 304 -1.53 2.84 7.17
CA ILE A 304 -1.09 4.13 6.64
C ILE A 304 0.37 4.05 6.24
N LEU A 305 0.68 4.42 5.01
CA LEU A 305 2.07 4.63 4.58
C LEU A 305 2.65 5.85 5.28
N THR A 306 3.83 5.72 5.87
CA THR A 306 4.59 6.87 6.36
C THR A 306 6.08 6.72 6.07
N TYR A 307 6.74 7.87 5.97
CA TYR A 307 8.16 7.96 5.64
C TYR A 307 8.89 8.74 6.73
N PRO A 308 9.52 8.06 7.70
CA PRO A 308 10.36 8.72 8.69
C PRO A 308 11.44 9.55 8.01
N ARG A 309 11.70 10.76 8.55
CA ARG A 309 12.72 11.66 7.99
C ARG A 309 14.11 11.03 7.95
N GLU A 310 14.39 10.19 8.90
CA GLU A 310 15.66 9.49 9.07
C GLU A 310 15.99 8.57 7.90
N TYR A 311 14.95 8.12 7.16
CA TYR A 311 15.10 7.25 6.00
C TYR A 311 15.09 8.02 4.67
N ALA A 312 15.13 9.35 4.71
CA ALA A 312 15.15 10.19 3.52
C ALA A 312 16.58 10.40 3.03
N ALA A 313 16.96 9.78 1.91
CA ALA A 313 18.21 10.09 1.22
C ALA A 313 18.17 11.47 0.56
N ASN A 314 17.02 11.86 0.05
CA ASN A 314 16.80 13.14 -0.62
C ASN A 314 15.61 13.87 -0.02
N ARG A 315 15.86 15.07 0.50
CA ARG A 315 14.83 15.84 1.19
C ARG A 315 13.73 16.36 0.27
N LEU A 316 14.07 16.74 -0.96
CA LEU A 316 13.08 17.19 -1.94
C LEU A 316 12.12 16.05 -2.32
N ILE A 317 12.67 14.86 -2.53
CA ILE A 317 11.88 13.68 -2.85
C ILE A 317 11.00 13.27 -1.66
N TRP A 318 11.54 13.32 -0.44
CA TRP A 318 10.77 13.07 0.78
C TRP A 318 9.61 14.07 0.96
N LEU A 319 9.82 15.36 0.64
CA LEU A 319 8.76 16.36 0.64
C LEU A 319 7.71 16.07 -0.45
N ALA A 320 8.13 15.64 -1.63
CA ALA A 320 7.23 15.25 -2.71
C ALA A 320 6.36 14.03 -2.33
N ASP A 321 6.92 13.04 -1.63
CA ASP A 321 6.18 11.88 -1.14
C ASP A 321 5.28 12.18 0.09
N SER A 322 5.37 13.37 0.67
CA SER A 322 4.61 13.68 1.88
C SER A 322 3.10 13.72 1.68
N ALA A 323 2.58 13.81 0.46
CA ALA A 323 1.14 13.70 0.18
C ALA A 323 0.57 12.31 0.47
N ARG A 324 1.38 11.23 0.38
CA ARG A 324 0.91 9.84 0.46
C ARG A 324 0.24 9.46 1.78
N PRO A 325 0.82 9.72 2.97
CA PRO A 325 0.15 9.41 4.22
C PRO A 325 -1.21 10.09 4.35
N ALA A 326 -1.35 11.31 3.82
CA ALA A 326 -2.62 12.02 3.83
C ALA A 326 -3.64 11.40 2.86
N GLU A 327 -3.19 10.89 1.72
CA GLU A 327 -4.05 10.17 0.79
C GLU A 327 -4.60 8.88 1.41
N ASP A 328 -3.79 8.19 2.20
CA ASP A 328 -4.20 6.98 2.91
C ASP A 328 -5.28 7.26 3.96
N VAL A 329 -5.14 8.31 4.75
CA VAL A 329 -6.17 8.71 5.74
C VAL A 329 -7.39 9.37 5.12
N ALA A 330 -7.33 9.70 3.83
CA ALA A 330 -8.41 10.31 3.07
C ALA A 330 -9.01 9.31 2.06
N ARG A 331 -8.54 9.30 0.82
CA ARG A 331 -9.14 8.55 -0.29
C ARG A 331 -9.09 7.04 -0.09
N PHE A 332 -7.93 6.48 0.29
CA PHE A 332 -7.79 5.03 0.48
C PHE A 332 -8.63 4.53 1.65
N SER A 333 -8.63 5.23 2.78
CA SER A 333 -9.47 4.88 3.92
C SER A 333 -10.96 5.02 3.63
N ALA A 334 -11.36 5.96 2.75
CA ALA A 334 -12.76 6.08 2.32
C ALA A 334 -13.26 4.81 1.65
N TRP A 335 -12.47 4.23 0.78
CA TRP A 335 -12.82 3.02 0.04
C TRP A 335 -12.61 1.76 0.88
N THR A 336 -11.39 1.55 1.38
CA THR A 336 -11.02 0.34 2.14
C THR A 336 -11.82 0.24 3.43
N GLY A 337 -11.96 1.35 4.16
CA GLY A 337 -12.77 1.41 5.39
C GLY A 337 -14.28 1.30 5.16
N SER A 338 -14.78 1.48 3.93
CA SER A 338 -16.18 1.21 3.58
C SER A 338 -16.44 -0.24 3.20
N GLY A 339 -15.44 -1.10 3.26
CA GLY A 339 -15.56 -2.52 2.92
C GLY A 339 -15.26 -2.86 1.46
N THR A 340 -14.83 -1.89 0.64
CA THR A 340 -14.57 -2.10 -0.79
C THR A 340 -13.35 -1.31 -1.25
N PRO A 341 -12.16 -1.89 -1.32
CA PRO A 341 -10.90 -1.19 -1.67
C PRO A 341 -10.81 -0.90 -3.18
N ARG A 342 -11.73 -0.10 -3.71
CA ARG A 342 -11.84 0.22 -5.15
C ARG A 342 -10.74 1.15 -5.67
N ALA A 343 -10.06 1.85 -4.77
CA ALA A 343 -8.91 2.68 -5.15
C ALA A 343 -7.63 1.87 -5.37
N GLY A 344 -7.68 0.56 -5.17
CA GLY A 344 -6.53 -0.30 -5.03
C GLY A 344 -6.09 -0.43 -3.57
N LEU A 345 -4.97 -1.07 -3.37
CA LEU A 345 -4.25 -1.20 -2.09
C LEU A 345 -2.77 -0.91 -2.33
N HIS A 346 -2.03 -0.79 -1.26
CA HIS A 346 -0.58 -0.75 -1.30
C HIS A 346 -0.02 -2.13 -0.98
N GLY A 347 1.14 -2.47 -1.54
CA GLY A 347 1.82 -3.74 -1.30
C GLY A 347 2.46 -3.85 0.07
N GLU A 348 2.31 -2.84 0.91
CA GLU A 348 2.81 -2.77 2.29
C GLU A 348 1.67 -2.50 3.28
N LEU A 349 1.79 -3.02 4.51
CA LEU A 349 0.73 -3.02 5.51
C LEU A 349 -0.62 -3.58 5.01
N LEU A 350 -0.56 -4.54 4.11
CA LEU A 350 -1.72 -5.29 3.65
C LEU A 350 -1.90 -6.51 4.54
N LEU A 351 -2.88 -6.46 5.42
CA LEU A 351 -3.24 -7.55 6.32
C LEU A 351 -4.46 -8.29 5.78
N VAL A 352 -4.36 -9.60 5.56
CA VAL A 352 -5.44 -10.42 4.99
C VAL A 352 -5.53 -11.76 5.70
N ARG A 353 -6.75 -12.30 5.90
CA ARG A 353 -6.92 -13.67 6.39
C ARG A 353 -6.40 -14.67 5.37
N ALA A 354 -5.63 -15.65 5.83
CA ALA A 354 -5.03 -16.65 4.96
C ALA A 354 -6.07 -17.48 4.20
N SER A 355 -7.22 -17.78 4.81
CA SER A 355 -8.36 -18.45 4.17
C SER A 355 -8.92 -17.67 2.97
N ILE A 356 -8.96 -16.35 3.07
CA ILE A 356 -9.45 -15.46 2.03
C ILE A 356 -8.40 -15.26 0.94
N GLU A 357 -7.14 -15.08 1.33
CA GLU A 357 -6.02 -15.04 0.39
C GLU A 357 -5.98 -16.31 -0.47
N ALA A 358 -6.20 -17.48 0.14
CA ALA A 358 -6.26 -18.77 -0.54
C ALA A 358 -7.31 -18.84 -1.65
N THR A 359 -8.39 -18.09 -1.55
CA THR A 359 -9.43 -18.06 -2.58
C THR A 359 -9.12 -17.12 -3.74
N ILE A 360 -8.26 -16.12 -3.54
CA ILE A 360 -7.91 -15.11 -4.54
C ILE A 360 -6.62 -15.51 -5.25
N GLY A 361 -5.59 -15.85 -4.47
CA GLY A 361 -4.24 -16.15 -4.94
C GLY A 361 -3.51 -14.92 -5.50
N TRP A 362 -2.32 -15.17 -6.05
CA TRP A 362 -1.44 -14.12 -6.61
C TRP A 362 -1.04 -14.40 -8.07
N ASP A 363 -1.67 -15.36 -8.73
CA ASP A 363 -1.37 -15.72 -10.12
C ASP A 363 -2.20 -14.92 -11.12
N PHE A 364 -1.86 -13.66 -11.28
CA PHE A 364 -2.60 -12.69 -12.11
C PHE A 364 -2.08 -12.58 -13.55
N GLY A 365 -0.94 -13.24 -13.87
CA GLY A 365 -0.32 -13.19 -15.17
C GLY A 365 0.84 -12.20 -15.28
N PRO A 366 1.55 -12.20 -16.42
CA PRO A 366 2.84 -11.49 -16.58
C PRO A 366 2.70 -9.97 -16.61
N GLY A 367 1.51 -9.45 -16.87
CA GLY A 367 1.22 -8.00 -16.89
C GLY A 367 0.88 -7.40 -15.53
N SER A 368 0.77 -8.20 -14.47
CA SER A 368 0.45 -7.72 -13.13
C SER A 368 1.69 -7.18 -12.43
N ILE A 369 1.92 -5.89 -12.56
CA ILE A 369 3.03 -5.16 -11.91
C ILE A 369 2.55 -4.42 -10.66
N VAL A 370 1.25 -4.23 -10.52
CA VAL A 370 0.56 -3.66 -9.36
C VAL A 370 -0.38 -4.73 -8.80
N GLU A 371 0.21 -5.82 -8.38
CA GLU A 371 -0.46 -7.03 -7.92
C GLU A 371 -1.39 -6.78 -6.72
N ASP A 372 -1.01 -5.85 -5.86
CA ASP A 372 -1.76 -5.37 -4.71
C ASP A 372 -3.08 -4.69 -5.12
N ALA A 373 -3.03 -3.83 -6.14
CA ALA A 373 -4.23 -3.20 -6.68
C ALA A 373 -5.13 -4.23 -7.38
N GLU A 374 -4.56 -5.19 -8.12
CA GLU A 374 -5.34 -6.26 -8.77
C GLU A 374 -6.00 -7.17 -7.73
N PHE A 375 -5.27 -7.57 -6.69
CA PHE A 375 -5.81 -8.30 -5.54
C PHE A 375 -7.00 -7.56 -4.91
N ALA A 376 -6.86 -6.25 -4.68
CA ALA A 376 -7.90 -5.40 -4.14
C ALA A 376 -9.19 -5.42 -4.97
N LEU A 377 -9.07 -5.33 -6.29
CA LEU A 377 -10.22 -5.29 -7.19
C LEU A 377 -10.93 -6.65 -7.27
N ILE A 378 -10.18 -7.75 -7.22
CA ILE A 378 -10.76 -9.11 -7.12
C ILE A 378 -11.44 -9.30 -5.77
N PHE A 379 -10.79 -8.86 -4.68
CA PHE A 379 -11.40 -8.87 -3.34
C PHE A 379 -12.71 -8.08 -3.32
N CYS A 380 -12.76 -6.90 -3.90
CA CYS A 380 -13.99 -6.10 -4.03
C CYS A 380 -15.15 -6.85 -4.67
N ALA A 381 -14.84 -7.69 -5.67
CA ALA A 381 -15.85 -8.44 -6.39
C ALA A 381 -16.40 -9.60 -5.56
N ARG A 382 -15.55 -10.29 -4.79
CA ARG A 382 -15.88 -11.52 -4.05
C ARG A 382 -16.34 -11.25 -2.63
N TYR A 383 -15.74 -10.27 -1.95
CA TYR A 383 -15.87 -10.02 -0.50
C TYR A 383 -16.34 -8.60 -0.20
N LYS A 384 -17.37 -8.15 -0.90
CA LYS A 384 -17.95 -6.82 -0.71
C LYS A 384 -18.35 -6.58 0.76
N GLY A 385 -17.92 -5.46 1.32
CA GLY A 385 -18.21 -5.08 2.70
C GLY A 385 -17.22 -5.65 3.72
N ARG A 386 -16.21 -6.45 3.30
CA ARG A 386 -15.32 -7.19 4.19
C ARG A 386 -13.91 -6.60 4.32
N SER A 387 -13.60 -5.48 3.68
CA SER A 387 -12.35 -4.77 3.96
C SER A 387 -12.51 -3.76 5.09
N ALA A 388 -11.39 -3.38 5.67
CA ALA A 388 -11.29 -2.35 6.68
C ALA A 388 -10.02 -1.52 6.50
N TRP A 389 -9.94 -0.45 7.26
CA TRP A 389 -8.75 0.35 7.42
C TRP A 389 -8.41 0.38 8.92
N PHE A 390 -7.15 0.24 9.27
CA PHE A 390 -6.69 0.29 10.66
C PHE A 390 -5.64 1.40 10.86
N GLY A 391 -5.48 1.86 12.08
CA GLY A 391 -4.64 3.02 12.42
C GLY A 391 -3.13 2.72 12.54
N GLY A 392 -2.66 1.59 12.02
CA GLY A 392 -1.22 1.26 12.00
C GLY A 392 -0.49 2.04 10.92
N ARG A 393 0.76 2.42 11.19
CA ARG A 393 1.63 3.14 10.26
C ARG A 393 2.78 2.27 9.80
N SER A 394 3.10 2.28 8.51
CA SER A 394 4.35 1.72 8.01
C SER A 394 5.51 2.70 8.22
N TYR A 395 6.72 2.17 8.25
CA TYR A 395 7.96 2.92 8.40
C TYR A 395 8.83 2.64 7.18
N GLY A 396 8.44 3.23 6.04
CA GLY A 396 9.08 3.05 4.75
C GLY A 396 10.08 4.14 4.39
N ALA A 397 10.74 3.98 3.24
CA ALA A 397 11.65 4.97 2.69
C ALA A 397 11.12 5.52 1.36
N SER A 398 11.25 6.84 1.16
CA SER A 398 11.00 7.45 -0.15
C SER A 398 12.16 7.11 -1.10
N PRO A 399 11.96 7.17 -2.45
CA PRO A 399 13.02 6.95 -3.42
C PRO A 399 14.25 7.83 -3.16
N ALA A 400 15.45 7.29 -3.42
CA ALA A 400 16.70 7.98 -3.12
C ALA A 400 16.95 9.22 -3.98
N ASN A 401 16.46 9.23 -5.22
CA ASN A 401 16.69 10.30 -6.18
C ASN A 401 15.51 10.53 -7.12
N PHE A 402 15.55 11.60 -7.89
CA PHE A 402 14.50 11.99 -8.83
C PHE A 402 14.24 10.94 -9.92
N ARG A 403 15.29 10.31 -10.46
CA ARG A 403 15.14 9.31 -11.50
C ARG A 403 14.37 8.10 -11.00
N ASP A 404 14.65 7.65 -9.80
CA ASP A 404 13.97 6.52 -9.17
C ASP A 404 12.54 6.86 -8.78
N PHE A 405 12.31 8.10 -8.32
CA PHE A 405 10.97 8.61 -8.08
C PHE A 405 10.11 8.53 -9.35
N VAL A 406 10.60 9.08 -10.47
CA VAL A 406 9.88 9.05 -11.76
C VAL A 406 9.67 7.62 -12.25
N ARG A 407 10.68 6.73 -12.14
CA ARG A 407 10.57 5.33 -12.55
C ARG A 407 9.52 4.56 -11.75
N GLN A 408 9.43 4.82 -10.45
CA GLN A 408 8.43 4.21 -9.61
C GLN A 408 7.02 4.61 -10.06
N ARG A 409 6.78 5.91 -10.34
CA ARG A 409 5.50 6.42 -10.85
C ARG A 409 5.17 5.89 -12.23
N GLU A 410 6.16 5.80 -13.09
CA GLU A 410 6.04 5.22 -14.42
C GLU A 410 5.55 3.75 -14.33
N ARG A 411 6.15 2.96 -13.46
CA ARG A 411 5.75 1.58 -13.21
C ARG A 411 4.31 1.47 -12.73
N TRP A 412 3.92 2.26 -11.74
CA TRP A 412 2.55 2.24 -11.22
C TRP A 412 1.51 2.67 -12.26
N SER A 413 1.79 3.74 -13.00
CA SER A 413 0.89 4.22 -14.04
C SER A 413 0.69 3.18 -15.15
N TRP A 414 1.78 2.51 -15.56
CA TRP A 414 1.71 1.43 -16.53
C TRP A 414 0.86 0.26 -16.00
N GLY A 415 1.09 -0.19 -14.78
CA GLY A 415 0.35 -1.28 -14.15
C GLY A 415 -1.14 -0.95 -13.97
N LEU A 416 -1.46 0.24 -13.47
CA LEU A 416 -2.85 0.69 -13.34
C LEU A 416 -3.54 0.83 -14.69
N ALA A 417 -2.82 1.30 -15.74
CA ALA A 417 -3.35 1.32 -17.10
C ALA A 417 -3.69 -0.09 -17.60
N ALA A 418 -2.86 -1.09 -17.30
CA ALA A 418 -3.17 -2.49 -17.62
C ALA A 418 -4.47 -2.97 -16.95
N LEU A 419 -4.73 -2.58 -15.69
CA LEU A 419 -5.97 -2.93 -14.99
C LEU A 419 -7.22 -2.29 -15.62
N ILE A 420 -7.11 -1.09 -16.21
CA ILE A 420 -8.22 -0.44 -16.91
C ILE A 420 -8.73 -1.32 -18.07
N PHE A 421 -7.81 -1.97 -18.77
CA PHE A 421 -8.13 -2.80 -19.93
C PHE A 421 -8.29 -4.29 -19.59
N ASN A 422 -8.08 -4.69 -18.36
CA ASN A 422 -8.28 -6.07 -17.90
C ASN A 422 -9.79 -6.38 -17.81
N ARG A 423 -10.33 -7.08 -18.82
CA ARG A 423 -11.75 -7.43 -18.91
C ARG A 423 -12.24 -8.40 -17.84
N SER A 424 -11.34 -9.08 -17.13
CA SER A 424 -11.69 -9.94 -16.00
C SER A 424 -12.21 -9.17 -14.79
N LEU A 425 -11.89 -7.87 -14.71
CA LEU A 425 -12.29 -7.00 -13.63
C LEU A 425 -13.63 -6.32 -13.92
N GLN A 426 -14.40 -6.03 -12.86
CA GLN A 426 -15.70 -5.35 -12.99
C GLN A 426 -15.54 -3.96 -13.63
N LEU A 427 -16.39 -3.64 -14.61
CA LEU A 427 -16.32 -2.39 -15.37
C LEU A 427 -16.26 -1.14 -14.48
N ARG A 428 -17.11 -1.08 -13.45
CA ARG A 428 -17.12 0.07 -12.51
C ARG A 428 -15.77 0.29 -11.82
N ASN A 429 -15.05 -0.79 -11.46
CA ASN A 429 -13.74 -0.69 -10.82
C ASN A 429 -12.69 -0.23 -11.84
N ARG A 430 -12.77 -0.73 -13.07
CA ARG A 430 -11.92 -0.31 -14.20
C ARG A 430 -12.11 1.18 -14.50
N LEU A 431 -13.34 1.66 -14.54
CA LEU A 431 -13.64 3.08 -14.77
C LEU A 431 -13.10 3.97 -13.63
N LEU A 432 -13.18 3.52 -12.38
CA LEU A 432 -12.64 4.27 -11.25
C LEU A 432 -11.11 4.35 -11.28
N ILE A 433 -10.44 3.24 -11.61
CA ILE A 433 -8.98 3.25 -11.83
C ILE A 433 -8.64 4.15 -13.01
N GLY A 434 -9.39 4.07 -14.12
CA GLY A 434 -9.21 4.93 -15.30
C GLY A 434 -9.34 6.41 -14.95
N TYR A 435 -10.35 6.76 -14.15
CA TYR A 435 -10.52 8.12 -13.63
C TYR A 435 -9.29 8.57 -12.81
N SER A 436 -8.79 7.71 -11.92
CA SER A 436 -7.62 8.03 -11.08
C SER A 436 -6.35 8.18 -11.92
N VAL A 437 -6.10 7.30 -12.88
CA VAL A 437 -4.94 7.37 -13.79
C VAL A 437 -5.02 8.63 -14.66
N PHE A 438 -6.20 8.95 -15.21
CA PHE A 438 -6.38 10.17 -15.97
C PHE A 438 -6.09 11.41 -15.13
N SER A 439 -6.61 11.49 -13.91
CA SER A 439 -6.35 12.60 -12.98
C SER A 439 -4.85 12.78 -12.74
N TRP A 440 -4.10 11.70 -12.63
CA TRP A 440 -2.66 11.70 -12.42
C TRP A 440 -1.89 12.14 -13.67
N VAL A 441 -2.21 11.56 -14.83
CA VAL A 441 -1.59 11.88 -16.12
C VAL A 441 -1.88 13.33 -16.54
N ALA A 442 -3.05 13.87 -16.19
CA ALA A 442 -3.43 15.25 -16.45
C ALA A 442 -2.71 16.28 -15.54
N GLY A 443 -2.06 15.85 -14.47
CA GLY A 443 -1.36 16.73 -13.53
C GLY A 443 -0.40 17.74 -14.18
N PRO A 444 0.48 17.38 -15.14
CA PRO A 444 1.33 18.34 -15.84
C PRO A 444 0.54 19.42 -16.59
N ILE A 445 -0.59 19.06 -17.21
CA ILE A 445 -1.44 20.00 -17.92
C ILE A 445 -2.07 20.99 -16.93
N GLN A 446 -2.49 20.53 -15.76
CA GLN A 446 -3.02 21.38 -14.70
C GLN A 446 -1.97 22.41 -14.25
N ASN A 447 -0.72 21.97 -14.07
CA ASN A 447 0.38 22.85 -13.65
C ASN A 447 0.79 23.85 -14.73
N VAL A 448 0.83 23.43 -16.01
CA VAL A 448 1.06 24.35 -17.14
C VAL A 448 -0.06 25.39 -17.20
N GLY A 449 -1.29 24.97 -16.95
CA GLY A 449 -2.44 25.88 -16.86
C GLY A 449 -2.26 26.95 -15.77
N VAL A 450 -1.70 26.61 -14.60
CA VAL A 450 -1.35 27.58 -13.55
C VAL A 450 -0.31 28.60 -14.04
N VAL A 451 0.75 28.13 -14.72
CA VAL A 451 1.78 29.03 -15.28
C VAL A 451 1.19 29.94 -16.37
N MET A 452 0.34 29.40 -17.24
CA MET A 452 -0.36 30.20 -18.26
C MET A 452 -1.31 31.19 -17.62
N LEU A 453 -1.99 30.81 -16.52
CA LEU A 453 -2.82 31.71 -15.73
C LEU A 453 -1.98 32.89 -15.23
N LEU A 454 -0.83 32.66 -14.62
CA LEU A 454 0.06 33.72 -14.15
C LEU A 454 0.45 34.71 -15.28
N GLY A 455 0.74 34.20 -16.48
CA GLY A 455 0.99 35.05 -17.66
C GLY A 455 -0.24 35.85 -18.10
N TYR A 456 -1.41 35.28 -17.93
CA TYR A 456 -2.68 35.91 -18.31
C TYR A 456 -3.17 36.98 -17.33
N LEU A 457 -2.77 36.85 -16.05
CA LEU A 457 -3.05 37.83 -14.99
C LEU A 457 -2.57 39.26 -15.31
N LEU A 458 -1.60 39.30 -16.18
CA LEU A 458 -0.97 40.58 -16.59
C LEU A 458 -1.70 41.21 -17.79
N ALA A 459 -2.70 40.58 -18.35
CA ALA A 459 -3.15 40.92 -19.69
C ALA A 459 -4.61 41.34 -19.94
N ASN A 460 -5.65 41.04 -19.11
CA ASN A 460 -7.04 41.41 -19.55
C ASN A 460 -8.24 41.32 -18.58
N ASP A 461 -9.28 42.13 -18.89
CA ASP A 461 -10.56 42.41 -18.23
C ASP A 461 -11.79 41.73 -18.83
N SER A 462 -12.17 40.49 -18.51
CA SER A 462 -13.54 40.05 -18.81
C SER A 462 -14.03 38.80 -18.07
N THR A 463 -15.23 38.85 -17.49
CA THR A 463 -15.94 37.78 -16.78
C THR A 463 -16.70 36.84 -17.69
N SER A 464 -16.64 35.52 -17.43
CA SER A 464 -17.44 34.49 -18.08
C SER A 464 -18.32 33.76 -17.05
N PRO A 465 -19.58 33.40 -17.34
CA PRO A 465 -20.46 32.63 -16.45
C PRO A 465 -19.88 31.28 -16.02
N ALA A 466 -19.02 30.65 -16.84
CA ALA A 466 -18.32 29.41 -16.49
C ALA A 466 -17.41 29.59 -15.28
N THR A 467 -16.91 30.80 -15.02
CA THR A 467 -16.06 31.13 -13.89
C THR A 467 -16.75 30.86 -12.56
N LEU A 468 -18.04 31.12 -12.44
CA LEU A 468 -18.82 30.90 -11.21
C LEU A 468 -18.85 29.42 -10.77
N VAL A 469 -18.74 28.47 -11.70
CA VAL A 469 -18.73 27.04 -11.40
C VAL A 469 -17.31 26.50 -11.31
N VAL A 470 -16.45 26.90 -12.23
CA VAL A 470 -15.07 26.37 -12.36
C VAL A 470 -14.21 26.79 -11.18
N VAL A 471 -14.28 28.06 -10.80
CA VAL A 471 -13.42 28.61 -9.73
C VAL A 471 -13.62 27.92 -8.38
N PRO A 472 -14.86 27.76 -7.87
CA PRO A 472 -15.07 27.06 -6.61
C PRO A 472 -14.59 25.60 -6.63
N LEU A 473 -14.79 24.89 -7.75
CA LEU A 473 -14.36 23.50 -7.89
C LEU A 473 -12.84 23.38 -7.98
N TRP A 474 -12.20 24.27 -8.71
CA TRP A 474 -10.74 24.31 -8.80
C TRP A 474 -10.12 24.70 -7.44
N ALA A 475 -10.64 25.73 -6.78
CA ALA A 475 -10.19 26.14 -5.45
C ALA A 475 -10.33 24.99 -4.43
N LEU A 476 -11.41 24.20 -4.50
CA LEU A 476 -11.60 23.04 -3.65
C LEU A 476 -10.53 21.95 -3.94
N ASN A 477 -10.21 21.69 -5.20
CA ASN A 477 -9.18 20.74 -5.57
C ASN A 477 -7.79 21.18 -5.09
N MET A 478 -7.43 22.43 -5.27
CA MET A 478 -6.15 23.01 -4.82
C MET A 478 -6.04 22.98 -3.30
N ALA A 479 -7.07 23.42 -2.60
CA ALA A 479 -7.12 23.38 -1.14
C ALA A 479 -6.95 21.94 -0.60
N TYR A 480 -7.55 20.96 -1.26
CA TYR A 480 -7.37 19.55 -0.91
C TYR A 480 -5.93 19.07 -1.16
N VAL A 481 -5.29 19.47 -2.25
CA VAL A 481 -3.88 19.15 -2.55
C VAL A 481 -2.96 19.79 -1.49
N ILE A 482 -3.15 21.06 -1.17
CA ILE A 482 -2.40 21.77 -0.10
C ILE A 482 -2.57 21.04 1.23
N TRP A 483 -3.80 20.64 1.56
CA TRP A 483 -4.09 19.88 2.76
C TRP A 483 -3.36 18.53 2.77
N MET A 484 -3.35 17.79 1.65
CA MET A 484 -2.67 16.49 1.56
C MET A 484 -1.17 16.62 1.87
N TYR A 485 -0.50 17.57 1.27
CA TYR A 485 0.93 17.79 1.53
C TYR A 485 1.20 18.25 2.98
N TRP A 486 0.39 19.16 3.48
CA TRP A 486 0.49 19.65 4.85
C TRP A 486 0.27 18.55 5.89
N GLU A 487 -0.83 17.83 5.75
CA GLU A 487 -1.21 16.78 6.69
C GLU A 487 -0.27 15.57 6.60
N GLY A 488 0.13 15.18 5.39
CA GLY A 488 1.07 14.09 5.20
C GLY A 488 2.44 14.38 5.77
N LEU A 489 2.94 15.63 5.62
CA LEU A 489 4.16 16.06 6.28
C LEU A 489 4.03 15.97 7.83
N ARG A 490 2.85 16.27 8.38
CA ARG A 490 2.55 16.15 9.80
C ARG A 490 2.52 14.69 10.26
N LEU A 491 1.96 13.80 9.46
CA LEU A 491 1.94 12.36 9.72
C LEU A 491 3.35 11.77 9.69
N ASN A 492 4.17 12.12 8.69
CA ASN A 492 5.57 11.71 8.60
C ASN A 492 6.41 12.24 9.78
N ALA A 493 6.20 13.48 10.18
CA ALA A 493 6.87 14.05 11.36
C ALA A 493 6.49 13.32 12.66
N GLY A 494 5.28 12.75 12.71
CA GLY A 494 4.79 11.99 13.86
C GLY A 494 5.49 10.65 14.07
N VAL A 495 6.13 10.08 13.02
CA VAL A 495 6.91 8.82 13.09
C VAL A 495 8.42 9.06 13.14
N SER A 496 8.87 10.28 12.90
CA SER A 496 10.30 10.62 12.90
C SER A 496 10.86 10.70 14.33
N GLY A 497 11.98 10.07 14.57
CA GLY A 497 12.57 9.91 15.93
C GLY A 497 13.38 11.10 16.41
N GLY A 498 14.06 11.77 15.55
CA GLY A 498 15.20 12.63 15.91
C GLY A 498 15.03 14.13 15.68
N GLY A 499 13.96 14.60 15.11
CA GLY A 499 13.94 16.00 14.74
C GLY A 499 12.58 16.69 14.86
N ARG A 500 12.57 17.83 15.52
CA ARG A 500 11.44 18.76 15.39
C ARG A 500 11.26 19.12 13.91
N ARG A 501 10.00 19.07 13.44
CA ARG A 501 9.62 19.63 12.14
C ARG A 501 10.23 21.03 12.02
N LYS A 502 11.00 21.28 10.97
CA LYS A 502 11.53 22.62 10.74
C LYS A 502 10.36 23.53 10.34
N TRP A 503 10.31 24.72 10.89
CA TRP A 503 9.20 25.66 10.70
C TRP A 503 8.94 26.02 9.23
N TRP A 504 9.97 25.98 8.40
CA TRP A 504 9.90 26.31 6.97
C TRP A 504 9.37 25.16 6.09
N GLU A 505 9.42 23.89 6.55
CA GLU A 505 9.02 22.72 5.75
C GLU A 505 7.58 22.77 5.24
N PRO A 506 6.59 23.19 6.03
CA PRO A 506 5.23 23.32 5.54
C PRO A 506 5.08 24.35 4.42
N TRP A 507 5.81 25.45 4.53
CA TRP A 507 5.79 26.51 3.51
C TRP A 507 6.50 26.06 2.23
N ALA A 508 7.67 25.40 2.38
CA ALA A 508 8.37 24.81 1.24
C ALA A 508 7.51 23.80 0.51
N VAL A 509 6.80 22.94 1.23
CA VAL A 509 5.86 21.97 0.64
C VAL A 509 4.80 22.69 -0.19
N VAL A 510 4.13 23.70 0.36
CA VAL A 510 3.07 24.44 -0.36
C VAL A 510 3.61 25.14 -1.61
N LEU A 511 4.76 25.81 -1.49
CA LEU A 511 5.39 26.52 -2.61
C LEU A 511 5.88 25.58 -3.72
N LEU A 512 6.27 24.36 -3.38
CA LEU A 512 6.78 23.37 -4.32
C LEU A 512 5.69 22.44 -4.92
N ILE A 513 4.41 22.60 -4.54
CA ILE A 513 3.31 21.79 -5.10
C ILE A 513 3.33 21.75 -6.63
N PRO A 514 3.52 22.86 -7.37
CA PRO A 514 3.60 22.79 -8.82
C PRO A 514 4.75 21.90 -9.34
N VAL A 515 5.92 21.96 -8.68
CA VAL A 515 7.08 21.12 -9.00
C VAL A 515 6.76 19.65 -8.70
N PHE A 516 6.15 19.36 -7.56
CA PHE A 516 5.77 17.99 -7.19
C PHE A 516 4.72 17.42 -8.14
N GLY A 517 3.73 18.22 -8.53
CA GLY A 517 2.74 17.83 -9.54
C GLY A 517 3.35 17.52 -10.90
N LEU A 518 4.37 18.27 -11.33
CA LEU A 518 5.13 17.96 -12.54
C LEU A 518 5.92 16.66 -12.39
N MET A 519 6.59 16.45 -11.27
CA MET A 519 7.37 15.22 -11.00
C MET A 519 6.46 13.98 -11.03
N GLU A 520 5.32 14.03 -10.34
CA GLU A 520 4.32 12.97 -10.31
C GLU A 520 3.71 12.73 -11.70
N GLY A 521 3.30 13.79 -12.37
CA GLY A 521 2.62 13.70 -13.66
C GLY A 521 3.53 13.26 -14.81
N VAL A 522 4.81 13.64 -14.80
CA VAL A 522 5.78 13.15 -15.79
C VAL A 522 5.96 11.63 -15.69
N GLY A 523 6.09 11.11 -14.46
CA GLY A 523 6.15 9.67 -14.24
C GLY A 523 4.86 8.97 -14.70
N GLY A 524 3.71 9.50 -14.31
CA GLY A 524 2.39 9.00 -14.73
C GLY A 524 2.21 8.97 -16.24
N LEU A 525 2.51 10.08 -16.91
CA LEU A 525 2.40 10.21 -18.37
C LEU A 525 3.33 9.23 -19.11
N ARG A 526 4.58 9.12 -18.67
CA ARG A 526 5.54 8.19 -19.27
C ARG A 526 5.06 6.74 -19.18
N GLY A 527 4.54 6.32 -18.01
CA GLY A 527 4.01 4.99 -17.83
C GLY A 527 2.80 4.72 -18.73
N PHE A 528 1.89 5.66 -18.81
CA PHE A 528 0.71 5.56 -19.66
C PHE A 528 1.07 5.49 -21.17
N VAL A 529 2.00 6.34 -21.63
CA VAL A 529 2.49 6.32 -23.03
C VAL A 529 3.19 5.00 -23.35
N LYS A 530 4.03 4.48 -22.45
CA LYS A 530 4.66 3.17 -22.62
C LYS A 530 3.62 2.06 -22.74
N PHE A 531 2.58 2.10 -21.93
CA PHE A 531 1.49 1.15 -22.01
C PHE A 531 0.79 1.20 -23.38
N ILE A 532 0.41 2.39 -23.88
CA ILE A 532 -0.21 2.56 -25.20
C ILE A 532 0.70 2.03 -26.30
N ARG A 533 1.99 2.33 -26.23
CA ARG A 533 3.00 1.85 -27.20
C ARG A 533 3.32 0.37 -27.08
N ARG A 534 2.67 -0.34 -26.14
CA ARG A 534 2.91 -1.77 -25.85
C ARG A 534 4.39 -2.09 -25.58
N THR A 535 5.12 -1.11 -25.05
CA THR A 535 6.51 -1.33 -24.64
C THR A 535 6.52 -2.15 -23.37
N GLU A 536 7.27 -3.24 -23.35
CA GLU A 536 7.46 -4.04 -22.14
C GLU A 536 8.00 -3.16 -21.01
N ASN A 537 7.33 -3.21 -19.87
CA ASN A 537 7.83 -2.54 -18.69
C ASN A 537 8.74 -3.51 -17.94
N LYS A 538 10.05 -3.32 -18.07
CA LYS A 538 11.01 -4.05 -17.26
C LYS A 538 10.82 -3.62 -15.80
N PHE A 539 10.63 -4.59 -14.92
CA PHE A 539 10.58 -4.34 -13.49
C PHE A 539 11.94 -3.80 -13.04
N VAL A 540 12.01 -2.51 -12.75
CA VAL A 540 13.23 -1.87 -12.26
C VAL A 540 13.04 -1.63 -10.76
N VAL A 541 13.89 -2.26 -9.97
CA VAL A 541 13.95 -1.99 -8.52
C VAL A 541 14.47 -0.58 -8.33
N VAL A 542 13.75 0.18 -7.51
CA VAL A 542 14.09 1.56 -7.18
C VAL A 542 15.03 1.52 -5.97
N ALA A 543 16.20 2.17 -6.09
CA ALA A 543 17.10 2.31 -4.97
C ALA A 543 16.43 3.15 -3.86
N LYS A 544 16.48 2.63 -2.64
CA LYS A 544 15.99 3.31 -1.45
C LYS A 544 17.13 3.43 -0.45
N PRO A 545 17.14 4.46 0.40
CA PRO A 545 18.21 4.66 1.35
C PRO A 545 18.26 3.53 2.38
N SER A 546 19.47 3.13 2.73
CA SER A 546 19.77 2.20 3.81
C SER A 546 19.48 2.80 5.20
#